data_570da0b79b8a95b7693086255e422ad9
#
_entry.id   570da0b79b8a95b7693086255e422ad9
#
_cell.length_a   1.000
_cell.length_b   1.000
_cell.length_c   1.000
_cell.angle_alpha   90.00
_cell.angle_beta   90.00
_cell.angle_gamma   90.00
#
_symmetry.space_group_name_H-M   'P 1'
#
loop_
_entity.id
_entity.type
_entity.pdbx_description
1 polymer ?
#
loop_
_entity_poly.entity_id
_entity_poly.type
_entity_poly.pdbx_seq_one_letter_code
_entity_poly.pdbx_strand_id
1 'polypeptide(L)'
;MITITRRQARALRGVFRRSVLGIAHRGPIPPIIFAVDGDQLCARHRYAHLAVEHAGPCTWPSSGAVSLPLDALTDLEGKDEATVALDPVSPDRTVVRWTDRGIPQVREYTVPPVGSHGRFPPLPDALSDLGPGLLDALAEAAATAAEDDSRYALSCLALRGGSGTIAATDGRQVLIRAGFAFAWDGEVLIRRSPIFGSRELPREQPCRIGKTNDHFVLSTGPITVWSEIKTGVRFPDVDRILPGPGSVATRLRLDPGDARFLLDALGRLPGADEPNAPATVDLNGRIAVRARAADQSGMTELVLSRSTYTGTPVRFQTNRELLARAIRLGLGDQEVADADSPLIDRAGDRVFAWQPLSKDSAIGPDDDAVRIESQPHPITTTDPTVSPTERKTTVSEADNPDGYEAGRHGESNDHASSESPAPTGLAALIAEAEALHEALGAARARSGRLVVALRKQKRREKLMASTLASLRQLRLQDVAE
;
A
#
# COMPACT_ATOMS: atom_id res chain seq x y z
N MET A 1 0.19 33.35 19.93
CA MET A 1 0.51 31.98 20.42
C MET A 1 -0.64 31.04 20.07
N ILE A 2 -0.37 29.86 19.55
CA ILE A 2 -1.35 28.80 19.26
C ILE A 2 -0.98 27.58 20.08
N THR A 3 -1.98 26.88 20.61
CA THR A 3 -1.76 25.68 21.42
C THR A 3 -2.47 24.50 20.79
N ILE A 4 -1.75 23.39 20.65
CA ILE A 4 -2.25 22.08 20.23
C ILE A 4 -1.87 21.02 21.27
N THR A 5 -2.36 19.79 21.15
CA THR A 5 -1.88 18.66 21.94
C THR A 5 -0.87 17.83 21.18
N ARG A 6 -0.06 17.03 21.90
CA ARG A 6 0.86 16.07 21.30
C ARG A 6 0.12 15.01 20.46
N ARG A 7 -1.08 14.62 20.89
CA ARG A 7 -1.95 13.72 20.13
C ARG A 7 -2.43 14.38 18.81
N GLN A 8 -2.82 15.66 18.86
CA GLN A 8 -3.15 16.41 17.63
C GLN A 8 -1.94 16.51 16.69
N ALA A 9 -0.74 16.83 17.21
CA ALA A 9 0.48 16.87 16.41
C ALA A 9 0.74 15.53 15.69
N ARG A 10 0.46 14.39 16.37
CA ARG A 10 0.57 13.05 15.76
C ARG A 10 -0.44 12.82 14.63
N ALA A 11 -1.70 13.20 14.84
CA ALA A 11 -2.75 13.08 13.82
C ALA A 11 -2.41 13.94 12.59
N LEU A 12 -2.04 15.21 12.81
CA LEU A 12 -1.62 16.15 11.77
C LEU A 12 -0.40 15.62 10.98
N ARG A 13 0.59 15.06 11.67
CA ARG A 13 1.74 14.44 11.02
C ARG A 13 1.32 13.29 10.10
N GLY A 14 0.40 12.44 10.53
CA GLY A 14 -0.14 11.34 9.74
C GLY A 14 -0.74 11.83 8.42
N VAL A 15 -1.60 12.84 8.49
CA VAL A 15 -2.27 13.44 7.33
C VAL A 15 -1.29 14.15 6.41
N PHE A 16 -0.53 15.13 6.94
CA PHE A 16 0.32 15.99 6.12
C PHE A 16 1.52 15.25 5.51
N ARG A 17 2.07 14.26 6.19
CA ARG A 17 3.10 13.41 5.59
C ARG A 17 2.58 12.65 4.35
N ARG A 18 1.32 12.23 4.36
CA ARG A 18 0.70 11.56 3.21
C ARG A 18 0.46 12.50 2.04
N SER A 19 0.26 13.78 2.28
CA SER A 19 0.06 14.77 1.22
C SER A 19 1.34 15.07 0.41
N VAL A 20 2.52 14.73 0.93
CA VAL A 20 3.82 14.95 0.24
C VAL A 20 4.44 13.68 -0.33
N LEU A 21 3.96 12.49 0.07
CA LEU A 21 4.52 11.22 -0.38
C LEU A 21 4.21 10.97 -1.86
N GLY A 22 5.23 10.48 -2.58
CA GLY A 22 5.09 10.11 -4.00
C GLY A 22 5.02 11.31 -4.95
N ILE A 23 5.16 12.54 -4.47
CA ILE A 23 5.21 13.73 -5.30
C ILE A 23 6.68 14.03 -5.64
N ALA A 24 7.00 13.99 -6.93
CA ALA A 24 8.30 14.47 -7.42
C ALA A 24 8.36 15.99 -7.26
N HIS A 25 9.17 16.47 -6.33
CA HIS A 25 9.29 17.88 -6.04
C HIS A 25 10.72 18.40 -6.19
N ARG A 26 10.80 19.64 -6.64
CA ARG A 26 12.05 20.41 -6.68
C ARG A 26 11.94 21.57 -5.68
N GLY A 27 12.74 21.55 -4.64
CA GLY A 27 12.80 22.59 -3.62
C GLY A 27 12.33 22.15 -2.23
N PRO A 28 12.35 23.05 -1.23
CA PRO A 28 11.95 22.76 0.13
C PRO A 28 10.43 22.49 0.22
N ILE A 29 10.04 21.63 1.14
CA ILE A 29 8.63 21.39 1.45
C ILE A 29 8.08 22.63 2.16
N PRO A 30 6.93 23.20 1.72
CA PRO A 30 6.30 24.32 2.40
C PRO A 30 5.93 23.99 3.85
N PRO A 31 5.91 24.98 4.75
CA PRO A 31 5.49 24.76 6.13
C PRO A 31 3.98 24.53 6.25
N ILE A 32 3.58 24.01 7.40
CA ILE A 32 2.19 23.99 7.84
C ILE A 32 1.87 25.36 8.43
N ILE A 33 0.72 25.91 8.08
CA ILE A 33 0.20 27.16 8.64
C ILE A 33 -0.92 26.81 9.61
N PHE A 34 -0.73 27.13 10.87
CA PHE A 34 -1.77 27.12 11.89
C PHE A 34 -2.40 28.47 11.97
N ALA A 35 -3.72 28.54 11.95
CA ALA A 35 -4.48 29.80 12.10
C ALA A 35 -5.75 29.53 12.89
N VAL A 36 -6.22 30.57 13.63
CA VAL A 36 -7.51 30.56 14.30
C VAL A 36 -8.50 31.31 13.44
N ASP A 37 -9.62 30.68 13.14
CA ASP A 37 -10.74 31.26 12.40
C ASP A 37 -12.02 31.07 13.23
N GLY A 38 -12.45 32.12 13.89
CA GLY A 38 -13.52 32.09 14.89
C GLY A 38 -13.14 31.20 16.09
N ASP A 39 -13.90 30.13 16.31
CA ASP A 39 -13.68 29.13 17.34
C ASP A 39 -12.94 27.86 16.82
N GLN A 40 -12.49 27.92 15.58
CA GLN A 40 -11.81 26.82 14.91
C GLN A 40 -10.30 27.06 14.83
N LEU A 41 -9.53 26.02 15.12
CA LEU A 41 -8.11 25.95 14.81
C LEU A 41 -7.93 25.19 13.50
N CYS A 42 -7.42 25.89 12.48
CA CYS A 42 -7.13 25.34 11.16
C CYS A 42 -5.62 25.11 11.01
N ALA A 43 -5.22 23.91 10.67
CA ALA A 43 -3.87 23.58 10.22
C ALA A 43 -3.91 23.32 8.71
N ARG A 44 -3.16 24.12 7.93
CA ARG A 44 -3.19 24.13 6.46
C ARG A 44 -1.83 23.80 5.89
N HIS A 45 -1.80 22.92 4.89
CA HIS A 45 -0.60 22.59 4.15
C HIS A 45 -0.92 22.53 2.65
N ARG A 46 -0.11 23.16 1.81
CA ARG A 46 -0.25 23.11 0.35
C ARG A 46 1.07 22.69 -0.26
N TYR A 47 1.03 21.64 -1.10
CA TYR A 47 2.20 21.08 -1.76
C TYR A 47 1.86 20.56 -3.15
N ALA A 48 2.51 21.12 -4.17
CA ALA A 48 2.29 20.77 -5.58
C ALA A 48 0.80 20.87 -5.95
N HIS A 49 0.19 19.75 -6.33
CA HIS A 49 -1.20 19.65 -6.76
C HIS A 49 -2.20 19.36 -5.63
N LEU A 50 -1.74 19.36 -4.38
CA LEU A 50 -2.57 19.08 -3.21
C LEU A 50 -2.55 20.23 -2.22
N ALA A 51 -3.73 20.51 -1.63
CA ALA A 51 -3.83 21.26 -0.41
C ALA A 51 -4.67 20.47 0.59
N VAL A 52 -4.32 20.56 1.86
CA VAL A 52 -4.97 19.83 2.95
C VAL A 52 -5.18 20.75 4.12
N GLU A 53 -6.38 20.75 4.66
CA GLU A 53 -6.74 21.43 5.90
C GLU A 53 -7.23 20.41 6.91
N HIS A 54 -6.81 20.60 8.14
CA HIS A 54 -7.42 19.97 9.30
C HIS A 54 -8.01 21.08 10.16
N ALA A 55 -9.32 21.08 10.33
CA ALA A 55 -10.05 22.04 11.15
C ALA A 55 -10.65 21.34 12.37
N GLY A 56 -10.52 21.95 13.53
CA GLY A 56 -11.07 21.41 14.76
C GLY A 56 -11.32 22.51 15.79
N PRO A 57 -12.01 22.24 16.90
CA PRO A 57 -12.29 23.24 17.90
C PRO A 57 -11.01 23.80 18.52
N CYS A 58 -10.97 25.10 18.68
CA CYS A 58 -9.90 25.79 19.37
C CYS A 58 -10.11 25.66 20.89
N THR A 59 -9.40 24.73 21.51
CA THR A 59 -9.60 24.36 22.93
C THR A 59 -8.97 25.37 23.89
N TRP A 60 -7.98 26.14 23.42
CA TRP A 60 -7.27 27.13 24.25
C TRP A 60 -7.38 28.54 23.65
N PRO A 61 -7.32 29.56 24.44
CA PRO A 61 -7.23 30.94 23.92
C PRO A 61 -6.03 31.06 22.97
N SER A 62 -6.30 31.18 21.69
CA SER A 62 -5.31 31.24 20.64
C SER A 62 -5.67 32.36 19.68
N SER A 63 -4.69 33.02 19.10
CA SER A 63 -4.89 34.08 18.14
C SER A 63 -3.75 34.16 17.12
N GLY A 64 -4.05 34.69 15.94
CA GLY A 64 -3.08 34.90 14.88
C GLY A 64 -2.80 33.64 14.06
N ALA A 65 -1.68 33.67 13.36
CA ALA A 65 -1.22 32.56 12.53
C ALA A 65 0.26 32.24 12.84
N VAL A 66 0.60 30.96 12.75
CA VAL A 66 1.95 30.42 13.02
C VAL A 66 2.34 29.47 11.91
N SER A 67 3.56 29.63 11.38
CA SER A 67 4.14 28.66 10.45
C SER A 67 5.04 27.66 11.19
N LEU A 68 5.00 26.39 10.76
CA LEU A 68 5.83 25.33 11.33
C LEU A 68 6.31 24.38 10.22
N PRO A 69 7.60 23.98 10.19
CA PRO A 69 8.06 22.98 9.23
C PRO A 69 7.32 21.66 9.43
N LEU A 70 7.05 20.92 8.34
CA LEU A 70 6.37 19.63 8.42
C LEU A 70 7.09 18.63 9.34
N ASP A 71 8.42 18.64 9.30
CA ASP A 71 9.24 17.73 10.10
C ASP A 71 9.18 18.01 11.60
N ALA A 72 8.86 19.25 12.00
CA ALA A 72 8.67 19.60 13.40
C ALA A 72 7.59 18.76 14.09
N LEU A 73 6.54 18.35 13.38
CA LEU A 73 5.52 17.47 13.95
C LEU A 73 6.08 16.13 14.47
N THR A 74 7.23 15.69 13.96
CA THR A 74 7.92 14.48 14.46
C THR A 74 8.48 14.68 15.86
N ASP A 75 8.94 15.89 16.18
CA ASP A 75 9.46 16.21 17.50
C ASP A 75 8.33 16.40 18.54
N LEU A 76 7.18 16.88 18.05
CA LEU A 76 6.05 17.29 18.89
C LEU A 76 5.05 16.16 19.16
N GLU A 77 5.03 15.11 18.32
CA GLU A 77 4.03 14.05 18.43
C GLU A 77 4.09 13.26 19.74
N GLY A 78 2.94 12.82 20.19
CA GLY A 78 2.81 11.94 21.36
C GLY A 78 1.48 11.20 21.37
N LYS A 79 1.29 10.35 22.39
CA LYS A 79 0.03 9.64 22.64
C LYS A 79 -0.85 10.35 23.69
N ASP A 80 -0.26 11.31 24.38
CA ASP A 80 -0.87 12.06 25.46
C ASP A 80 -1.49 13.38 24.99
N GLU A 81 -2.25 14.03 25.89
CA GLU A 81 -2.89 15.33 25.66
C GLU A 81 -2.03 16.49 26.21
N ALA A 82 -0.75 16.26 26.47
CA ALA A 82 0.14 17.32 26.89
C ALA A 82 0.16 18.44 25.83
N THR A 83 0.16 19.67 26.32
CA THR A 83 0.08 20.85 25.46
C THR A 83 1.40 21.13 24.75
N VAL A 84 1.30 21.61 23.54
CA VAL A 84 2.39 22.12 22.70
C VAL A 84 2.05 23.56 22.35
N ALA A 85 2.83 24.51 22.87
CA ALA A 85 2.66 25.93 22.60
C ALA A 85 3.52 26.35 21.40
N LEU A 86 2.89 26.92 20.39
CA LEU A 86 3.49 27.45 19.16
C LEU A 86 3.50 28.97 19.26
N ASP A 87 4.69 29.57 19.39
CA ASP A 87 4.87 30.97 19.65
C ASP A 87 5.68 31.64 18.52
N PRO A 88 5.04 32.45 17.65
CA PRO A 88 5.74 33.19 16.61
C PRO A 88 6.52 34.37 17.26
N VAL A 89 7.84 34.25 17.30
CA VAL A 89 8.73 35.28 17.87
C VAL A 89 9.18 36.32 16.84
N SER A 90 9.19 35.94 15.57
CA SER A 90 9.38 36.81 14.41
C SER A 90 8.65 36.22 13.18
N PRO A 91 8.52 37.00 12.07
CA PRO A 91 7.84 36.49 10.88
C PRO A 91 8.41 35.20 10.30
N ASP A 92 9.68 34.93 10.56
CA ASP A 92 10.45 33.77 10.03
C ASP A 92 10.86 32.78 11.11
N ARG A 93 10.46 32.98 12.39
CA ARG A 93 10.86 32.11 13.52
C ARG A 93 9.71 31.80 14.45
N THR A 94 9.56 30.52 14.75
CA THR A 94 8.59 29.98 15.71
C THR A 94 9.32 29.22 16.81
N VAL A 95 9.08 29.60 18.06
CA VAL A 95 9.53 28.87 19.25
C VAL A 95 8.42 27.95 19.70
N VAL A 96 8.73 26.69 19.87
CA VAL A 96 7.78 25.67 20.31
C VAL A 96 8.20 25.14 21.70
N ARG A 97 7.22 25.06 22.60
CA ARG A 97 7.42 24.57 23.96
C ARG A 97 6.46 23.44 24.23
N TRP A 98 6.97 22.32 24.78
CA TRP A 98 6.16 21.18 25.18
C TRP A 98 6.82 20.42 26.34
N THR A 99 6.14 19.45 26.90
CA THR A 99 6.71 18.54 27.88
C THR A 99 6.74 17.14 27.28
N ASP A 100 7.91 16.50 27.30
CA ASP A 100 8.07 15.10 26.92
C ASP A 100 8.43 14.27 28.16
N ARG A 101 7.53 13.35 28.55
CA ARG A 101 7.71 12.48 29.73
C ARG A 101 8.10 13.24 30.99
N GLY A 102 7.48 14.39 31.21
CA GLY A 102 7.75 15.25 32.36
C GLY A 102 8.94 16.22 32.20
N ILE A 103 9.69 16.14 31.11
CA ILE A 103 10.85 17.00 30.86
C ILE A 103 10.43 18.13 29.91
N PRO A 104 10.55 19.42 30.35
CA PRO A 104 10.28 20.57 29.48
C PRO A 104 11.24 20.60 28.28
N GLN A 105 10.67 20.83 27.11
CA GLN A 105 11.37 20.95 25.84
C GLN A 105 11.11 22.33 25.24
N VAL A 106 12.13 22.91 24.62
CA VAL A 106 12.03 24.15 23.86
C VAL A 106 12.81 23.99 22.58
N ARG A 107 12.20 24.33 21.45
CA ARG A 107 12.86 24.28 20.15
C ARG A 107 12.46 25.48 19.30
N GLU A 108 13.41 26.01 18.58
CA GLU A 108 13.20 27.11 17.62
C GLU A 108 13.25 26.55 16.19
N TYR A 109 12.31 26.97 15.36
CA TYR A 109 12.23 26.61 13.95
C TYR A 109 12.28 27.87 13.09
N THR A 110 13.14 27.86 12.08
CA THR A 110 13.16 28.89 11.03
C THR A 110 12.21 28.46 9.92
N VAL A 111 11.28 29.33 9.57
CA VAL A 111 10.22 29.09 8.58
C VAL A 111 10.02 30.29 7.70
N PRO A 112 9.64 30.12 6.43
CA PRO A 112 9.20 31.26 5.63
C PRO A 112 7.98 31.94 6.25
N PRO A 113 7.84 33.26 6.12
CA PRO A 113 6.72 34.01 6.68
C PRO A 113 5.36 33.50 6.22
N VAL A 114 4.35 33.57 7.09
CA VAL A 114 2.96 33.30 6.73
C VAL A 114 2.56 34.19 5.56
N GLY A 115 2.06 33.64 4.48
CA GLY A 115 1.69 34.37 3.27
C GLY A 115 2.71 34.29 2.12
N SER A 116 3.93 33.82 2.35
CA SER A 116 4.92 33.62 1.28
C SER A 116 4.60 32.43 0.37
N HIS A 117 3.64 31.56 0.74
CA HIS A 117 3.32 30.30 0.08
C HIS A 117 2.10 30.34 -0.86
N GLY A 118 1.67 31.54 -1.24
CA GLY A 118 0.50 31.73 -2.09
C GLY A 118 -0.83 31.52 -1.35
N ARG A 119 -1.92 31.81 -2.05
CA ARG A 119 -3.26 31.72 -1.48
C ARG A 119 -3.70 30.26 -1.37
N PHE A 120 -4.28 29.89 -0.24
CA PHE A 120 -4.92 28.58 -0.06
C PHE A 120 -6.17 28.48 -0.95
N PRO A 121 -6.46 27.33 -1.59
CA PRO A 121 -7.62 27.23 -2.49
C PRO A 121 -8.94 27.42 -1.74
N PRO A 122 -9.93 28.09 -2.37
CA PRO A 122 -11.24 28.29 -1.75
C PRO A 122 -12.04 26.97 -1.72
N LEU A 123 -13.01 26.90 -0.83
CA LEU A 123 -14.05 25.89 -0.90
C LEU A 123 -14.97 26.14 -2.10
N PRO A 124 -15.56 25.09 -2.70
CA PRO A 124 -16.63 25.26 -3.67
C PRO A 124 -17.91 25.80 -3.01
N ASP A 125 -18.78 26.41 -3.80
CA ASP A 125 -20.04 26.99 -3.31
C ASP A 125 -20.97 25.94 -2.68
N ALA A 126 -20.89 24.68 -3.13
CA ALA A 126 -21.65 23.56 -2.59
C ALA A 126 -20.81 22.30 -2.49
N LEU A 127 -21.03 21.53 -1.44
CA LEU A 127 -20.52 20.19 -1.25
C LEU A 127 -21.71 19.21 -1.21
N SER A 128 -21.66 18.16 -2.02
CA SER A 128 -22.66 17.10 -2.07
C SER A 128 -22.22 15.93 -1.21
N ASP A 129 -23.14 15.37 -0.42
CA ASP A 129 -22.88 14.16 0.35
C ASP A 129 -22.80 12.96 -0.58
N LEU A 130 -21.74 12.15 -0.43
CA LEU A 130 -21.60 10.87 -1.08
C LEU A 130 -21.65 9.74 -0.04
N GLY A 131 -22.22 8.65 -0.45
CA GLY A 131 -22.34 7.44 0.36
C GLY A 131 -20.99 6.86 0.77
N PRO A 132 -21.02 5.85 1.65
CA PRO A 132 -19.83 5.14 2.08
C PRO A 132 -19.12 4.49 0.91
N GLY A 133 -17.79 4.28 1.04
CA GLY A 133 -16.97 3.62 0.03
C GLY A 133 -16.24 4.55 -0.95
N LEU A 134 -16.53 5.88 -0.97
CA LEU A 134 -15.80 6.81 -1.82
C LEU A 134 -14.30 6.85 -1.50
N LEU A 135 -13.92 6.93 -0.22
CA LEU A 135 -12.51 6.94 0.17
C LEU A 135 -11.79 5.65 -0.21
N ASP A 136 -12.47 4.51 -0.11
CA ASP A 136 -11.92 3.22 -0.55
C ASP A 136 -11.75 3.20 -2.06
N ALA A 137 -12.74 3.67 -2.80
CA ALA A 137 -12.67 3.76 -4.26
C ALA A 137 -11.53 4.67 -4.73
N LEU A 138 -11.36 5.85 -4.11
CA LEU A 138 -10.25 6.77 -4.41
C LEU A 138 -8.89 6.15 -4.04
N ALA A 139 -8.78 5.43 -2.92
CA ALA A 139 -7.57 4.77 -2.50
C ALA A 139 -7.21 3.61 -3.44
N GLU A 140 -8.18 2.77 -3.80
CA GLU A 140 -8.01 1.67 -4.75
C GLU A 140 -7.62 2.19 -6.14
N ALA A 141 -8.26 3.25 -6.61
CA ALA A 141 -7.94 3.92 -7.87
C ALA A 141 -6.53 4.54 -7.83
N ALA A 142 -6.17 5.24 -6.76
CA ALA A 142 -4.83 5.82 -6.60
C ALA A 142 -3.72 4.75 -6.58
N ALA A 143 -4.01 3.56 -6.05
CA ALA A 143 -3.09 2.43 -6.09
C ALA A 143 -3.03 1.73 -7.46
N THR A 144 -4.01 1.97 -8.35
CA THR A 144 -4.06 1.42 -9.71
C THR A 144 -3.36 2.33 -10.71
N ALA A 145 -3.48 3.65 -10.54
CA ALA A 145 -2.91 4.64 -11.45
C ALA A 145 -1.37 4.57 -11.49
N ALA A 146 -0.78 4.91 -12.64
CA ALA A 146 0.67 4.96 -12.81
C ALA A 146 1.33 5.98 -11.87
N GLU A 147 2.61 5.78 -11.56
CA GLU A 147 3.39 6.75 -10.76
C GLU A 147 3.74 7.99 -11.56
N ASP A 148 4.03 7.83 -12.84
CA ASP A 148 4.47 8.89 -13.74
C ASP A 148 3.50 9.04 -14.93
N ASP A 149 3.31 10.26 -15.42
CA ASP A 149 2.65 10.52 -16.68
C ASP A 149 3.58 10.19 -17.84
N SER A 150 3.06 9.42 -18.79
CA SER A 150 3.74 9.17 -20.06
C SER A 150 2.96 9.85 -21.21
N ARG A 151 2.25 9.06 -22.01
CA ARG A 151 1.51 9.52 -23.19
C ARG A 151 0.10 10.04 -22.91
N TYR A 152 -0.50 9.53 -21.82
CA TYR A 152 -1.86 9.85 -21.36
C TYR A 152 -1.81 10.22 -19.89
N ALA A 153 -2.93 10.68 -19.36
CA ALA A 153 -3.08 10.98 -17.93
C ALA A 153 -3.16 9.72 -17.05
N LEU A 154 -2.19 8.78 -17.21
CA LEU A 154 -2.16 7.50 -16.49
C LEU A 154 -1.92 7.67 -14.98
N SER A 155 -1.31 8.79 -14.56
CA SER A 155 -1.15 9.13 -13.14
C SER A 155 -2.39 9.77 -12.54
N CYS A 156 -3.49 9.86 -13.27
CA CYS A 156 -4.74 10.45 -12.83
C CYS A 156 -5.82 9.41 -12.55
N LEU A 157 -6.74 9.80 -11.69
CA LEU A 157 -8.03 9.17 -11.49
C LEU A 157 -9.05 9.95 -12.32
N ALA A 158 -9.89 9.26 -13.07
CA ALA A 158 -10.98 9.85 -13.84
C ALA A 158 -12.29 9.70 -13.06
N LEU A 159 -12.84 10.81 -12.57
CA LEU A 159 -14.14 10.87 -11.89
C LEU A 159 -15.17 11.28 -12.95
N ARG A 160 -16.03 10.34 -13.37
CA ARG A 160 -16.96 10.51 -14.49
C ARG A 160 -18.36 10.78 -13.96
N GLY A 161 -18.82 12.02 -14.08
CA GLY A 161 -20.12 12.46 -13.58
C GLY A 161 -21.30 11.72 -14.22
N GLY A 162 -21.35 11.66 -15.54
CA GLY A 162 -22.46 11.05 -16.27
C GLY A 162 -22.68 9.56 -16.01
N SER A 163 -21.61 8.80 -15.73
CA SER A 163 -21.70 7.36 -15.41
C SER A 163 -21.62 7.05 -13.93
N GLY A 164 -21.30 8.02 -13.08
CA GLY A 164 -21.11 7.81 -11.66
C GLY A 164 -19.94 6.86 -11.33
N THR A 165 -18.83 6.95 -12.11
CA THR A 165 -17.72 6.01 -11.97
C THR A 165 -16.40 6.72 -11.67
N ILE A 166 -15.50 6.01 -10.99
CA ILE A 166 -14.10 6.36 -10.80
C ILE A 166 -13.27 5.31 -11.54
N ALA A 167 -12.45 5.76 -12.49
CA ALA A 167 -11.58 4.88 -13.27
C ALA A 167 -10.12 5.23 -13.06
N ALA A 168 -9.25 4.22 -13.07
CA ALA A 168 -7.80 4.37 -13.00
C ALA A 168 -7.10 3.26 -13.78
N THR A 169 -5.91 3.55 -14.33
CA THR A 169 -5.08 2.59 -15.05
C THR A 169 -3.61 3.01 -15.03
N ASP A 170 -2.72 2.04 -15.11
CA ASP A 170 -1.28 2.24 -15.36
C ASP A 170 -0.86 1.77 -16.76
N GLY A 171 -1.84 1.38 -17.61
CA GLY A 171 -1.63 0.80 -18.93
C GLY A 171 -1.51 -0.72 -18.95
N ARG A 172 -1.46 -1.38 -17.79
CA ARG A 172 -1.40 -2.85 -17.65
C ARG A 172 -2.58 -3.41 -16.86
N GLN A 173 -3.16 -2.61 -16.01
CA GLN A 173 -4.35 -2.91 -15.21
C GLN A 173 -5.34 -1.75 -15.29
N VAL A 174 -6.59 -2.05 -15.08
CA VAL A 174 -7.71 -1.09 -15.05
C VAL A 174 -8.56 -1.38 -13.83
N LEU A 175 -8.92 -0.36 -13.08
CA LEU A 175 -9.95 -0.43 -12.04
C LEU A 175 -11.06 0.55 -12.40
N ILE A 176 -12.32 0.10 -12.34
CA ILE A 176 -13.51 0.94 -12.41
C ILE A 176 -14.36 0.67 -11.17
N ARG A 177 -14.70 1.73 -10.46
CA ARG A 177 -15.63 1.72 -9.33
C ARG A 177 -16.86 2.52 -9.70
N ALA A 178 -18.03 1.94 -9.56
CA ALA A 178 -19.32 2.56 -9.89
C ALA A 178 -20.12 2.92 -8.62
N GLY A 179 -21.30 3.50 -8.81
CA GLY A 179 -22.27 3.78 -7.75
C GLY A 179 -22.12 5.15 -7.09
N PHE A 180 -21.45 6.12 -7.75
CA PHE A 180 -21.29 7.48 -7.22
C PHE A 180 -22.19 8.48 -7.95
N ALA A 181 -22.87 9.35 -7.21
CA ALA A 181 -23.66 10.44 -7.75
C ALA A 181 -22.86 11.75 -7.68
N PHE A 182 -22.06 12.04 -8.71
CA PHE A 182 -21.34 13.29 -8.80
C PHE A 182 -22.24 14.46 -9.21
N ALA A 183 -22.00 15.65 -8.65
CA ALA A 183 -22.76 16.85 -8.96
C ALA A 183 -22.30 17.56 -10.27
N TRP A 184 -21.67 16.83 -11.19
CA TRP A 184 -21.23 17.28 -12.51
C TRP A 184 -21.40 16.18 -13.54
N ASP A 185 -21.56 16.55 -14.83
CA ASP A 185 -21.80 15.58 -15.92
C ASP A 185 -20.52 15.08 -16.60
N GLY A 186 -19.51 15.90 -16.71
CA GLY A 186 -18.27 15.60 -17.41
C GLY A 186 -17.29 14.74 -16.63
N GLU A 187 -16.10 14.57 -17.21
CA GLU A 187 -14.97 13.89 -16.58
C GLU A 187 -14.08 14.90 -15.84
N VAL A 188 -13.74 14.61 -14.61
CA VAL A 188 -12.80 15.35 -13.78
C VAL A 188 -11.58 14.48 -13.52
N LEU A 189 -10.40 14.95 -13.94
CA LEU A 189 -9.14 14.24 -13.74
C LEU A 189 -8.38 14.82 -12.57
N ILE A 190 -8.05 14.00 -11.59
CA ILE A 190 -7.21 14.36 -10.45
C ILE A 190 -6.00 13.44 -10.36
N ARG A 191 -4.84 13.97 -9.93
CA ARG A 191 -3.65 13.13 -9.79
C ARG A 191 -3.83 12.13 -8.66
N ARG A 192 -3.26 10.94 -8.86
CA ARG A 192 -3.17 9.95 -7.77
C ARG A 192 -2.46 10.56 -6.56
N SER A 193 -2.97 10.21 -5.38
CA SER A 193 -2.32 10.59 -4.13
C SER A 193 -2.49 9.53 -3.05
N PRO A 194 -1.42 9.21 -2.31
CA PRO A 194 -1.50 8.31 -1.16
C PRO A 194 -2.39 8.83 -0.02
N ILE A 195 -2.79 10.10 -0.06
CA ILE A 195 -3.64 10.69 0.98
C ILE A 195 -5.00 9.99 1.06
N PHE A 196 -5.57 9.56 -0.06
CA PHE A 196 -6.86 8.86 -0.08
C PHE A 196 -6.83 7.53 0.69
N GLY A 197 -5.65 6.89 0.79
CA GLY A 197 -5.40 5.70 1.60
C GLY A 197 -4.95 5.99 3.02
N SER A 198 -5.00 7.26 3.48
CA SER A 198 -4.60 7.61 4.85
C SER A 198 -5.57 7.01 5.88
N ARG A 199 -5.03 6.52 6.99
CA ARG A 199 -5.81 6.01 8.13
C ARG A 199 -6.44 7.13 8.94
N GLU A 200 -5.90 8.34 8.82
CA GLU A 200 -6.38 9.53 9.49
C GLU A 200 -7.64 10.11 8.83
N LEU A 201 -7.95 9.74 7.57
CA LEU A 201 -9.23 10.07 6.95
C LEU A 201 -10.32 9.16 7.53
N PRO A 202 -11.34 9.72 8.22
CA PRO A 202 -12.36 8.93 8.88
C PRO A 202 -13.31 8.29 7.85
N ARG A 203 -13.18 6.97 7.65
CA ARG A 203 -13.95 6.21 6.65
C ARG A 203 -15.40 5.95 7.06
N GLU A 204 -15.66 5.99 8.37
CA GLU A 204 -17.00 5.78 8.95
C GLU A 204 -17.88 7.05 8.86
N GLN A 205 -17.27 8.18 8.54
CA GLN A 205 -18.00 9.44 8.45
C GLN A 205 -18.43 9.73 7.00
N PRO A 206 -19.54 10.47 6.81
CA PRO A 206 -19.95 10.90 5.49
C PRO A 206 -18.86 11.70 4.80
N CYS A 207 -18.65 11.40 3.51
CA CYS A 207 -17.77 12.18 2.65
C CYS A 207 -18.57 13.18 1.86
N ARG A 208 -18.17 14.45 1.90
CA ARG A 208 -18.73 15.51 1.06
C ARG A 208 -17.73 15.87 -0.02
N ILE A 209 -18.21 16.01 -1.23
CA ILE A 209 -17.37 16.41 -2.35
C ILE A 209 -17.95 17.60 -3.10
N GLY A 210 -17.07 18.33 -3.76
CA GLY A 210 -17.41 19.38 -4.70
C GLY A 210 -16.26 19.67 -5.63
N LYS A 211 -16.44 20.61 -6.52
CA LYS A 211 -15.36 21.10 -7.35
C LYS A 211 -15.46 22.61 -7.56
N THR A 212 -14.31 23.25 -7.68
CA THR A 212 -14.16 24.56 -8.30
C THR A 212 -13.73 24.38 -9.76
N ASN A 213 -13.37 25.45 -10.44
CA ASN A 213 -12.78 25.33 -11.77
C ASN A 213 -11.43 24.61 -11.75
N ASP A 214 -10.66 24.77 -10.65
CA ASP A 214 -9.27 24.34 -10.57
C ASP A 214 -9.07 23.13 -9.63
N HIS A 215 -10.01 22.87 -8.71
CA HIS A 215 -9.82 21.86 -7.67
C HIS A 215 -11.04 20.96 -7.49
N PHE A 216 -10.80 19.69 -7.38
CA PHE A 216 -11.70 18.73 -6.74
C PHE A 216 -11.50 18.84 -5.23
N VAL A 217 -12.58 18.84 -4.48
CA VAL A 217 -12.57 18.99 -3.01
C VAL A 217 -13.28 17.82 -2.38
N LEU A 218 -12.64 17.22 -1.39
CA LEU A 218 -13.16 16.14 -0.56
C LEU A 218 -13.09 16.57 0.90
N SER A 219 -14.21 16.54 1.62
CA SER A 219 -14.28 16.83 3.05
C SER A 219 -14.83 15.63 3.81
N THR A 220 -14.15 15.21 4.86
CA THR A 220 -14.56 14.10 5.74
C THR A 220 -14.08 14.38 7.16
N GLY A 221 -15.01 14.41 8.12
CA GLY A 221 -14.71 14.82 9.48
C GLY A 221 -13.99 16.17 9.55
N PRO A 222 -12.86 16.26 10.27
CA PRO A 222 -12.11 17.50 10.40
C PRO A 222 -11.18 17.78 9.20
N ILE A 223 -11.12 16.90 8.20
CA ILE A 223 -10.13 16.98 7.13
C ILE A 223 -10.79 17.36 5.81
N THR A 224 -10.23 18.35 5.15
CA THR A 224 -10.58 18.73 3.78
C THR A 224 -9.33 18.64 2.89
N VAL A 225 -9.49 18.00 1.73
CA VAL A 225 -8.44 17.79 0.73
C VAL A 225 -8.85 18.45 -0.57
N TRP A 226 -8.01 19.32 -1.12
CA TRP A 226 -8.12 19.87 -2.47
C TRP A 226 -7.12 19.18 -3.37
N SER A 227 -7.56 18.64 -4.46
CA SER A 227 -6.73 18.09 -5.53
C SER A 227 -6.90 18.92 -6.78
N GLU A 228 -5.82 19.42 -7.35
CA GLU A 228 -5.85 20.18 -8.60
C GLU A 228 -6.44 19.33 -9.72
N ILE A 229 -7.40 19.90 -10.47
CA ILE A 229 -8.00 19.29 -11.64
C ILE A 229 -7.02 19.41 -12.81
N LYS A 230 -6.64 18.30 -13.38
CA LYS A 230 -5.74 18.27 -14.53
C LYS A 230 -6.51 18.50 -15.83
N THR A 231 -6.21 19.61 -16.48
CA THR A 231 -6.80 20.03 -17.75
C THR A 231 -5.82 19.83 -18.92
N GLY A 232 -6.32 19.85 -20.15
CA GLY A 232 -5.49 19.76 -21.36
C GLY A 232 -4.85 18.39 -21.62
N VAL A 233 -5.26 17.35 -20.89
CA VAL A 233 -4.82 15.95 -21.07
C VAL A 233 -6.03 15.04 -21.24
N ARG A 234 -5.81 13.88 -21.86
CA ARG A 234 -6.87 12.90 -22.10
C ARG A 234 -6.60 11.64 -21.28
N PHE A 235 -7.62 11.16 -20.57
CA PHE A 235 -7.62 9.84 -19.97
C PHE A 235 -7.87 8.78 -21.05
N PRO A 236 -7.24 7.59 -20.98
CA PRO A 236 -7.48 6.54 -21.97
C PRO A 236 -8.92 6.03 -21.92
N ASP A 237 -9.44 5.61 -23.08
CA ASP A 237 -10.75 4.98 -23.18
C ASP A 237 -10.67 3.52 -22.72
N VAL A 238 -10.71 3.35 -21.40
CA VAL A 238 -10.56 2.03 -20.76
C VAL A 238 -11.77 1.13 -20.98
N ASP A 239 -12.93 1.68 -21.32
CA ASP A 239 -14.15 0.90 -21.55
C ASP A 239 -14.04 0.05 -22.82
N ARG A 240 -13.28 0.51 -23.83
CA ARG A 240 -13.01 -0.24 -25.06
C ARG A 240 -12.06 -1.41 -24.89
N ILE A 241 -11.25 -1.41 -23.82
CA ILE A 241 -10.28 -2.47 -23.53
C ILE A 241 -10.98 -3.67 -22.90
N LEU A 242 -12.12 -3.43 -22.23
CA LEU A 242 -12.86 -4.48 -21.53
C LEU A 242 -13.63 -5.33 -22.54
N PRO A 243 -13.36 -6.66 -22.66
CA PRO A 243 -14.16 -7.57 -23.44
C PRO A 243 -15.64 -7.48 -23.07
N GLY A 244 -16.50 -7.55 -24.10
CA GLY A 244 -17.95 -7.59 -23.88
C GLY A 244 -18.40 -8.89 -23.20
N PRO A 245 -19.59 -8.92 -22.59
CA PRO A 245 -20.11 -10.10 -21.88
C PRO A 245 -20.17 -11.39 -22.72
N GLY A 246 -20.22 -11.30 -24.06
CA GLY A 246 -20.29 -12.44 -24.96
C GLY A 246 -18.94 -13.06 -25.35
N SER A 247 -17.83 -12.46 -24.97
CA SER A 247 -16.47 -12.93 -25.32
C SER A 247 -15.84 -13.86 -24.28
N VAL A 248 -16.52 -14.13 -23.17
CA VAL A 248 -16.02 -14.97 -22.08
C VAL A 248 -16.10 -16.44 -22.48
N ALA A 249 -14.94 -17.10 -22.64
CA ALA A 249 -14.86 -18.53 -22.96
C ALA A 249 -14.75 -19.39 -21.69
N THR A 250 -14.13 -18.86 -20.64
CA THR A 250 -13.88 -19.56 -19.37
C THR A 250 -14.14 -18.65 -18.19
N ARG A 251 -14.74 -19.18 -17.15
CA ARG A 251 -14.97 -18.49 -15.89
C ARG A 251 -14.40 -19.30 -14.72
N LEU A 252 -13.44 -18.73 -14.03
CA LEU A 252 -12.89 -19.25 -12.78
C LEU A 252 -13.65 -18.63 -11.61
N ARG A 253 -14.11 -19.46 -10.69
CA ARG A 253 -14.68 -19.05 -9.42
C ARG A 253 -13.79 -19.50 -8.27
N LEU A 254 -13.16 -18.54 -7.61
CA LEU A 254 -12.29 -18.79 -6.47
C LEU A 254 -13.12 -18.99 -5.19
N ASP A 255 -12.89 -20.11 -4.52
CA ASP A 255 -13.40 -20.31 -3.16
C ASP A 255 -12.68 -19.36 -2.18
N PRO A 256 -13.34 -18.79 -1.17
CA PRO A 256 -12.73 -17.89 -0.20
C PRO A 256 -11.54 -18.50 0.57
N GLY A 257 -11.55 -19.83 0.78
CA GLY A 257 -10.43 -20.56 1.40
C GLY A 257 -9.22 -20.63 0.48
N ASP A 258 -9.45 -20.93 -0.80
CA ASP A 258 -8.41 -20.97 -1.83
C ASP A 258 -7.85 -19.55 -2.10
N ALA A 259 -8.70 -18.54 -2.09
CA ALA A 259 -8.30 -17.15 -2.22
C ALA A 259 -7.33 -16.72 -1.10
N ARG A 260 -7.62 -17.08 0.16
CA ARG A 260 -6.69 -16.86 1.29
C ARG A 260 -5.40 -17.63 1.15
N PHE A 261 -5.49 -18.91 0.79
CA PHE A 261 -4.32 -19.74 0.52
C PHE A 261 -3.41 -19.15 -0.56
N LEU A 262 -3.98 -18.66 -1.67
CA LEU A 262 -3.24 -17.96 -2.72
C LEU A 262 -2.57 -16.68 -2.20
N LEU A 263 -3.28 -15.83 -1.46
CA LEU A 263 -2.69 -14.60 -0.90
C LEU A 263 -1.48 -14.88 -0.02
N ASP A 264 -1.52 -15.95 0.76
CA ASP A 264 -0.43 -16.35 1.64
C ASP A 264 0.74 -16.99 0.88
N ALA A 265 0.49 -17.64 -0.25
CA ALA A 265 1.48 -18.41 -0.99
C ALA A 265 2.15 -17.61 -2.12
N LEU A 266 1.40 -16.78 -2.88
CA LEU A 266 1.86 -16.16 -4.13
C LEU A 266 3.17 -15.39 -3.99
N GLY A 267 3.36 -14.62 -2.92
CA GLY A 267 4.58 -13.85 -2.67
C GLY A 267 5.79 -14.69 -2.28
N ARG A 268 5.59 -15.97 -1.95
CA ARG A 268 6.64 -16.92 -1.53
C ARG A 268 7.00 -17.95 -2.61
N LEU A 269 6.25 -17.97 -3.72
CA LEU A 269 6.55 -18.85 -4.84
C LEU A 269 7.88 -18.47 -5.51
N PRO A 270 8.62 -19.43 -6.11
CA PRO A 270 9.84 -19.18 -6.88
C PRO A 270 9.64 -18.06 -7.93
N GLY A 271 10.68 -17.28 -8.23
CA GLY A 271 10.62 -16.18 -9.20
C GLY A 271 9.79 -14.95 -8.75
N ALA A 272 9.60 -14.75 -7.44
CA ALA A 272 8.84 -13.59 -6.92
C ALA A 272 9.58 -12.25 -7.13
N ASP A 273 10.89 -12.27 -7.22
CA ASP A 273 11.78 -11.14 -7.46
C ASP A 273 12.06 -10.88 -8.95
N GLU A 274 11.55 -11.74 -9.84
CA GLU A 274 11.68 -11.57 -11.28
C GLU A 274 10.79 -10.43 -11.82
N PRO A 275 11.15 -9.84 -12.98
CA PRO A 275 10.31 -8.85 -13.62
C PRO A 275 8.89 -9.37 -13.86
N ASN A 276 7.90 -8.61 -13.42
CA ASN A 276 6.48 -8.96 -13.44
C ASN A 276 6.08 -10.16 -12.57
N ALA A 277 6.97 -10.69 -11.71
CA ALA A 277 6.70 -11.78 -10.78
C ALA A 277 5.76 -12.85 -11.39
N PRO A 278 6.21 -13.61 -12.43
CA PRO A 278 5.32 -14.43 -13.25
C PRO A 278 4.77 -15.64 -12.48
N ALA A 279 3.52 -15.99 -12.76
CA ALA A 279 2.89 -17.25 -12.35
C ALA A 279 1.96 -17.73 -13.47
N THR A 280 1.83 -19.03 -13.65
CA THR A 280 0.92 -19.65 -14.60
C THR A 280 -0.33 -20.13 -13.88
N VAL A 281 -1.50 -19.71 -14.35
CA VAL A 281 -2.79 -20.29 -13.96
C VAL A 281 -3.20 -21.31 -15.01
N ASP A 282 -3.51 -22.50 -14.57
CA ASP A 282 -3.92 -23.63 -15.43
C ASP A 282 -5.33 -24.09 -15.04
N LEU A 283 -6.25 -23.92 -15.98
CA LEU A 283 -7.66 -24.34 -15.87
C LEU A 283 -7.90 -25.52 -16.83
N ASN A 284 -7.10 -26.57 -16.72
CA ASN A 284 -7.21 -27.77 -17.54
C ASN A 284 -7.33 -29.01 -16.64
N GLY A 285 -8.56 -29.41 -16.37
CA GLY A 285 -8.91 -30.46 -15.43
C GLY A 285 -8.92 -29.97 -13.98
N ARG A 286 -7.76 -29.86 -13.33
CA ARG A 286 -7.61 -29.24 -12.01
C ARG A 286 -7.21 -27.77 -12.13
N ILE A 287 -7.56 -26.98 -11.12
CA ILE A 287 -7.13 -25.59 -11.04
C ILE A 287 -5.77 -25.55 -10.34
N ALA A 288 -4.75 -25.10 -11.05
CA ALA A 288 -3.39 -25.04 -10.52
C ALA A 288 -2.74 -23.68 -10.80
N VAL A 289 -1.92 -23.22 -9.84
CA VAL A 289 -1.05 -22.05 -10.01
C VAL A 289 0.40 -22.48 -9.90
N ARG A 290 1.17 -22.29 -10.97
CA ARG A 290 2.56 -22.74 -11.07
C ARG A 290 3.54 -21.59 -11.13
N ALA A 291 4.68 -21.76 -10.50
CA ALA A 291 5.79 -20.84 -10.61
C ALA A 291 7.14 -21.57 -10.56
N ARG A 292 8.11 -21.00 -11.26
CA ARG A 292 9.49 -21.47 -11.34
C ARG A 292 10.41 -20.26 -11.45
N ALA A 293 11.55 -20.26 -10.75
CA ALA A 293 12.58 -19.26 -10.96
C ALA A 293 13.32 -19.52 -12.27
N ALA A 294 13.73 -18.47 -12.98
CA ALA A 294 14.35 -18.59 -14.29
C ALA A 294 15.67 -19.35 -14.28
N ASP A 295 16.40 -19.32 -13.16
CA ASP A 295 17.68 -19.99 -12.92
C ASP A 295 17.54 -21.40 -12.32
N GLN A 296 16.30 -21.88 -12.10
CA GLN A 296 16.04 -23.17 -11.45
C GLN A 296 15.20 -24.08 -12.31
N SER A 297 15.47 -25.40 -12.24
CA SER A 297 14.64 -26.42 -12.89
C SER A 297 13.40 -26.77 -12.07
N GLY A 298 13.47 -26.65 -10.74
CA GLY A 298 12.38 -27.00 -9.83
C GLY A 298 11.19 -26.06 -9.95
N MET A 299 9.99 -26.64 -9.96
CA MET A 299 8.71 -25.92 -10.05
C MET A 299 7.87 -26.16 -8.81
N THR A 300 7.14 -25.14 -8.37
CA THR A 300 6.10 -25.26 -7.34
C THR A 300 4.72 -25.13 -7.98
N GLU A 301 3.83 -26.05 -7.62
CA GLU A 301 2.42 -26.11 -8.06
C GLU A 301 1.50 -25.98 -6.84
N LEU A 302 0.66 -24.94 -6.83
CA LEU A 302 -0.44 -24.78 -5.87
C LEU A 302 -1.71 -25.33 -6.51
N VAL A 303 -2.38 -26.29 -5.87
CA VAL A 303 -3.67 -26.84 -6.33
C VAL A 303 -4.80 -26.26 -5.51
N LEU A 304 -5.80 -25.69 -6.20
CA LEU A 304 -6.96 -25.06 -5.59
C LEU A 304 -8.12 -26.08 -5.55
N SER A 305 -8.22 -26.81 -4.47
CA SER A 305 -9.13 -27.97 -4.36
C SER A 305 -10.62 -27.61 -4.17
N ARG A 306 -10.92 -26.34 -3.82
CA ARG A 306 -12.28 -25.86 -3.54
C ARG A 306 -12.86 -25.00 -4.65
N SER A 307 -11.98 -24.42 -5.45
CA SER A 307 -12.36 -23.54 -6.56
C SER A 307 -12.89 -24.35 -7.74
N THR A 308 -13.69 -23.72 -8.57
CA THR A 308 -14.28 -24.34 -9.75
C THR A 308 -14.08 -23.46 -10.97
N TYR A 309 -14.05 -24.05 -12.15
CA TYR A 309 -14.15 -23.31 -13.40
C TYR A 309 -15.17 -23.92 -14.35
N THR A 310 -15.68 -23.13 -15.27
CA THR A 310 -16.59 -23.55 -16.33
C THR A 310 -16.12 -22.99 -17.67
N GLY A 311 -16.45 -23.66 -18.76
CA GLY A 311 -16.07 -23.26 -20.11
C GLY A 311 -14.90 -24.02 -20.67
N THR A 312 -14.16 -23.42 -21.62
CA THR A 312 -13.06 -24.07 -22.33
C THR A 312 -11.79 -24.10 -21.48
N PRO A 313 -11.08 -25.24 -21.40
CA PRO A 313 -9.78 -25.28 -20.74
C PRO A 313 -8.82 -24.23 -21.26
N VAL A 314 -8.16 -23.51 -20.36
CA VAL A 314 -7.21 -22.45 -20.71
C VAL A 314 -6.03 -22.42 -19.75
N ARG A 315 -4.85 -22.11 -20.27
CA ARG A 315 -3.64 -21.87 -19.49
C ARG A 315 -3.06 -20.54 -19.90
N PHE A 316 -2.76 -19.67 -18.93
CA PHE A 316 -2.19 -18.36 -19.16
C PHE A 316 -1.15 -18.01 -18.10
N GLN A 317 -0.21 -17.16 -18.48
CA GLN A 317 0.76 -16.60 -17.54
C GLN A 317 0.30 -15.22 -17.09
N THR A 318 0.41 -14.94 -15.81
CA THR A 318 -0.01 -13.67 -15.21
C THR A 318 1.05 -13.12 -14.25
N ASN A 319 1.01 -11.80 -14.03
CA ASN A 319 1.69 -11.19 -12.91
C ASN A 319 0.96 -11.57 -11.61
N ARG A 320 1.65 -12.31 -10.72
CA ARG A 320 1.07 -12.78 -9.46
C ARG A 320 0.66 -11.67 -8.51
N GLU A 321 1.29 -10.50 -8.60
CA GLU A 321 0.90 -9.33 -7.77
C GLU A 321 -0.46 -8.78 -8.20
N LEU A 322 -0.78 -8.79 -9.51
CA LEU A 322 -2.09 -8.37 -10.02
C LEU A 322 -3.17 -9.40 -9.66
N LEU A 323 -2.86 -10.70 -9.74
CA LEU A 323 -3.76 -11.75 -9.26
C LEU A 323 -4.04 -11.59 -7.75
N ALA A 324 -3.00 -11.43 -6.93
CA ALA A 324 -3.16 -11.16 -5.51
C ALA A 324 -3.92 -9.85 -5.23
N ARG A 325 -3.78 -8.85 -6.08
CA ARG A 325 -4.53 -7.60 -5.99
C ARG A 325 -6.01 -7.81 -6.25
N ALA A 326 -6.40 -8.55 -7.28
CA ALA A 326 -7.79 -8.90 -7.56
C ALA A 326 -8.44 -9.53 -6.32
N ILE A 327 -7.77 -10.50 -5.72
CA ILE A 327 -8.24 -11.17 -4.51
C ILE A 327 -8.38 -10.19 -3.32
N ARG A 328 -7.41 -9.28 -3.11
CA ARG A 328 -7.50 -8.27 -2.03
C ARG A 328 -8.63 -7.26 -2.24
N LEU A 329 -9.02 -7.02 -3.48
CA LEU A 329 -10.19 -6.21 -3.84
C LEU A 329 -11.52 -6.94 -3.59
N GLY A 330 -11.49 -8.18 -3.10
CA GLY A 330 -12.67 -9.00 -2.86
C GLY A 330 -13.24 -9.61 -4.15
N LEU A 331 -12.41 -9.71 -5.19
CA LEU A 331 -12.78 -10.25 -6.49
C LEU A 331 -12.32 -11.72 -6.56
N GLY A 332 -13.13 -12.57 -7.15
CA GLY A 332 -12.85 -14.01 -7.22
C GLY A 332 -13.58 -14.72 -8.37
N ASP A 333 -14.36 -13.98 -9.15
CA ASP A 333 -15.03 -14.50 -10.35
C ASP A 333 -14.30 -13.98 -11.59
N GLN A 334 -13.28 -14.72 -12.05
CA GLN A 334 -12.39 -14.31 -13.12
C GLN A 334 -12.93 -14.76 -14.49
N GLU A 335 -13.12 -13.81 -15.35
CA GLU A 335 -13.55 -14.00 -16.74
C GLU A 335 -12.32 -14.05 -17.65
N VAL A 336 -12.21 -15.09 -18.46
CA VAL A 336 -11.10 -15.34 -19.39
C VAL A 336 -11.67 -15.58 -20.77
N ALA A 337 -11.33 -14.73 -21.73
CA ALA A 337 -11.69 -14.95 -23.15
C ALA A 337 -10.71 -15.94 -23.79
N ASP A 338 -9.42 -15.72 -23.65
CA ASP A 338 -8.33 -16.58 -24.09
C ASP A 338 -7.05 -16.30 -23.26
N ALA A 339 -5.94 -16.93 -23.63
CA ALA A 339 -4.68 -16.80 -22.89
C ALA A 339 -3.95 -15.46 -23.04
N ASP A 340 -4.29 -14.67 -24.05
CA ASP A 340 -3.64 -13.39 -24.41
C ASP A 340 -4.55 -12.17 -24.13
N SER A 341 -5.86 -12.39 -23.99
CA SER A 341 -6.84 -11.33 -23.71
C SER A 341 -6.81 -10.89 -22.25
N PRO A 342 -7.20 -9.64 -21.93
CA PRO A 342 -7.29 -9.17 -20.56
C PRO A 342 -8.14 -10.09 -19.69
N LEU A 343 -7.64 -10.38 -18.51
CA LEU A 343 -8.38 -11.06 -17.43
C LEU A 343 -9.27 -10.06 -16.76
N ILE A 344 -10.52 -10.41 -16.45
CA ILE A 344 -11.50 -9.49 -15.88
C ILE A 344 -12.15 -10.15 -14.68
N ASP A 345 -12.19 -9.41 -13.58
CA ASP A 345 -12.99 -9.73 -12.42
C ASP A 345 -14.08 -8.67 -12.21
N ARG A 346 -15.31 -9.12 -11.96
CA ARG A 346 -16.46 -8.24 -11.72
C ARG A 346 -17.17 -8.66 -10.43
N ALA A 347 -17.37 -7.72 -9.52
CA ALA A 347 -18.16 -7.96 -8.33
C ALA A 347 -18.83 -6.66 -7.86
N GLY A 348 -20.16 -6.62 -7.85
CA GLY A 348 -20.94 -5.46 -7.42
C GLY A 348 -20.58 -4.21 -8.21
N ASP A 349 -20.04 -3.21 -7.51
CA ASP A 349 -19.66 -1.92 -8.06
C ASP A 349 -18.22 -1.88 -8.63
N ARG A 350 -17.51 -3.03 -8.65
CA ARG A 350 -16.09 -3.14 -9.04
C ARG A 350 -15.89 -3.90 -10.34
N VAL A 351 -15.04 -3.34 -11.19
CA VAL A 351 -14.45 -4.05 -12.32
C VAL A 351 -12.94 -3.86 -12.24
N PHE A 352 -12.22 -4.96 -12.19
CA PHE A 352 -10.77 -4.96 -12.26
C PHE A 352 -10.32 -5.83 -13.41
N ALA A 353 -9.49 -5.30 -14.28
CA ALA A 353 -8.94 -6.02 -15.41
C ALA A 353 -7.44 -5.81 -15.51
N TRP A 354 -6.73 -6.84 -16.01
CA TRP A 354 -5.30 -6.72 -16.24
C TRP A 354 -4.84 -7.59 -17.38
N GLN A 355 -3.78 -7.16 -18.04
CA GLN A 355 -3.19 -7.89 -19.16
C GLN A 355 -2.40 -9.09 -18.66
N PRO A 356 -2.64 -10.31 -19.16
CA PRO A 356 -1.78 -11.46 -18.92
C PRO A 356 -0.38 -11.22 -19.51
N LEU A 357 0.58 -12.03 -19.10
CA LEU A 357 1.90 -12.11 -19.71
C LEU A 357 1.84 -13.00 -20.97
N SER A 358 2.97 -13.14 -21.69
CA SER A 358 2.99 -13.97 -22.91
C SER A 358 2.57 -15.39 -22.63
N LYS A 359 1.64 -15.94 -23.42
CA LYS A 359 1.20 -17.33 -23.33
C LYS A 359 2.33 -18.33 -23.58
N ASP A 360 3.33 -17.96 -24.39
CA ASP A 360 4.46 -18.82 -24.73
C ASP A 360 5.36 -19.12 -23.53
N SER A 361 5.24 -18.31 -22.46
CA SER A 361 5.96 -18.48 -21.22
C SER A 361 5.16 -19.25 -20.15
N ALA A 362 3.94 -19.71 -20.47
CA ALA A 362 3.10 -20.45 -19.55
C ALA A 362 3.67 -21.85 -19.25
N ILE A 363 3.81 -22.17 -17.97
CA ILE A 363 4.43 -23.41 -17.48
C ILE A 363 3.42 -24.54 -17.53
N GLY A 364 3.77 -25.65 -18.22
CA GLY A 364 2.99 -26.89 -18.25
C GLY A 364 2.99 -27.65 -16.92
N PRO A 365 2.17 -28.73 -16.80
CA PRO A 365 2.29 -29.66 -15.68
C PRO A 365 3.64 -30.38 -15.75
N ASP A 366 4.18 -30.74 -14.56
CA ASP A 366 5.43 -31.48 -14.39
C ASP A 366 5.23 -32.43 -13.23
N ASP A 367 5.66 -33.70 -13.42
CA ASP A 367 5.51 -34.72 -12.41
C ASP A 367 6.47 -34.53 -11.23
N ASP A 368 7.61 -33.86 -11.47
CA ASP A 368 8.62 -33.54 -10.46
C ASP A 368 8.30 -32.24 -9.69
N ALA A 369 7.14 -31.60 -9.95
CA ALA A 369 6.73 -30.38 -9.26
C ALA A 369 6.48 -30.61 -7.76
N VAL A 370 6.99 -29.69 -6.95
CA VAL A 370 6.59 -29.60 -5.53
C VAL A 370 5.14 -29.14 -5.46
N ARG A 371 4.24 -30.08 -5.14
CA ARG A 371 2.80 -29.81 -5.10
C ARG A 371 2.32 -29.51 -3.70
N ILE A 372 1.56 -28.43 -3.57
CA ILE A 372 0.92 -27.99 -2.32
C ILE A 372 -0.57 -27.81 -2.62
N GLU A 373 -1.42 -28.51 -1.90
CA GLU A 373 -2.87 -28.42 -2.06
C GLU A 373 -3.50 -27.56 -0.98
N SER A 374 -4.51 -26.78 -1.35
CA SER A 374 -5.37 -26.13 -0.38
C SER A 374 -6.18 -27.18 0.37
N GLN A 375 -6.27 -27.08 1.70
CA GLN A 375 -7.00 -28.08 2.47
C GLN A 375 -8.49 -28.08 2.10
N PRO A 376 -9.11 -29.26 1.84
CA PRO A 376 -10.54 -29.34 1.62
C PRO A 376 -11.29 -28.84 2.88
N HIS A 377 -12.50 -28.27 2.69
CA HIS A 377 -13.38 -27.97 3.82
C HIS A 377 -13.58 -29.25 4.66
N PRO A 378 -13.50 -29.18 5.99
CA PRO A 378 -13.98 -30.28 6.80
C PRO A 378 -15.47 -30.48 6.44
N ILE A 379 -15.77 -31.62 5.87
CA ILE A 379 -17.15 -32.02 5.62
C ILE A 379 -17.79 -32.12 6.99
N THR A 380 -18.68 -31.19 7.31
CA THR A 380 -19.57 -31.32 8.47
C THR A 380 -20.57 -32.41 8.09
N THR A 381 -20.18 -33.66 8.27
CA THR A 381 -21.09 -34.79 8.24
C THR A 381 -21.98 -34.66 9.47
N THR A 382 -23.13 -34.04 9.26
CA THR A 382 -24.29 -34.23 10.12
C THR A 382 -24.83 -35.62 9.79
N ASP A 383 -24.28 -36.63 10.44
CA ASP A 383 -24.91 -37.95 10.46
C ASP A 383 -25.57 -38.12 11.82
N PRO A 384 -26.88 -38.47 11.88
CA PRO A 384 -27.57 -38.65 13.12
C PRO A 384 -27.34 -40.07 13.65
N THR A 385 -26.89 -40.14 14.90
CA THR A 385 -27.19 -41.20 15.85
C THR A 385 -26.66 -42.61 15.58
N VAL A 386 -25.55 -42.94 16.21
CA VAL A 386 -25.37 -44.25 16.83
C VAL A 386 -24.71 -44.10 18.20
N SER A 387 -25.40 -44.55 19.23
CA SER A 387 -25.03 -44.53 20.64
C SER A 387 -23.76 -45.36 20.94
N PRO A 388 -23.00 -45.03 21.99
CA PRO A 388 -21.74 -45.66 22.31
C PRO A 388 -21.95 -46.99 23.08
N THR A 389 -21.29 -48.02 22.67
CA THR A 389 -21.09 -49.23 23.48
C THR A 389 -19.78 -49.13 24.21
N GLU A 390 -19.89 -49.16 25.54
CA GLU A 390 -18.74 -49.21 26.47
C GLU A 390 -17.84 -50.41 26.21
N ARG A 391 -16.52 -50.21 26.25
CA ARG A 391 -15.59 -51.26 26.66
C ARG A 391 -14.55 -50.66 27.62
N LYS A 392 -14.72 -51.10 28.87
CA LYS A 392 -13.70 -51.10 29.93
C LYS A 392 -12.50 -51.95 29.51
N THR A 393 -11.32 -51.54 29.90
CA THR A 393 -10.26 -52.37 30.52
C THR A 393 -9.05 -51.49 30.81
N THR A 394 -8.81 -51.24 32.02
CA THR A 394 -7.90 -51.73 33.08
C THR A 394 -6.49 -51.15 33.02
N VAL A 395 -6.21 -50.46 34.12
CA VAL A 395 -4.97 -49.93 34.65
C VAL A 395 -3.96 -51.07 34.91
N SER A 396 -2.68 -50.83 34.72
CA SER A 396 -1.60 -51.52 35.46
C SER A 396 -0.48 -50.51 35.72
N GLU A 397 -0.32 -50.27 36.99
CA GLU A 397 0.78 -49.63 37.68
C GLU A 397 1.97 -50.61 37.80
N ALA A 398 3.15 -50.03 38.00
CA ALA A 398 4.33 -50.47 38.76
C ALA A 398 5.61 -50.29 37.92
N ASP A 399 6.76 -49.89 38.33
CA ASP A 399 7.33 -49.51 39.61
C ASP A 399 8.71 -48.90 39.30
N ASN A 400 9.16 -48.00 40.13
CA ASN A 400 10.56 -47.55 40.24
C ASN A 400 11.27 -48.52 41.18
N PRO A 401 12.58 -48.79 41.20
CA PRO A 401 13.49 -47.96 41.97
C PRO A 401 14.98 -47.90 41.57
N ASP A 402 15.62 -46.81 42.03
CA ASP A 402 16.95 -46.63 42.64
C ASP A 402 18.22 -47.36 42.18
N GLY A 403 19.33 -46.58 42.19
CA GLY A 403 20.64 -47.05 42.60
C GLY A 403 21.86 -46.37 42.01
N TYR A 404 22.45 -45.40 42.73
CA TYR A 404 23.87 -45.20 43.08
C TYR A 404 24.97 -45.89 42.22
N GLU A 405 26.12 -45.30 41.90
CA GLU A 405 27.22 -44.72 42.68
C GLU A 405 28.36 -44.23 41.76
N ALA A 406 29.02 -43.26 42.17
CA ALA A 406 30.34 -42.72 42.20
C ALA A 406 31.53 -43.51 41.60
N GLY A 407 32.47 -42.75 40.99
CA GLY A 407 33.83 -43.27 40.70
C GLY A 407 34.76 -42.17 40.14
N ARG A 408 35.71 -41.78 40.93
CA ARG A 408 36.73 -40.72 40.86
C ARG A 408 37.87 -40.99 39.88
N HIS A 409 38.68 -39.89 39.74
CA HIS A 409 40.09 -39.71 39.30
C HIS A 409 40.30 -39.47 37.81
N GLY A 410 41.13 -38.55 37.35
CA GLY A 410 42.09 -37.64 37.97
C GLY A 410 42.89 -36.91 36.88
N GLU A 411 43.34 -35.72 37.24
CA GLU A 411 44.57 -35.00 36.83
C GLU A 411 44.79 -34.63 35.34
N SER A 412 44.75 -33.38 35.05
CA SER A 412 45.72 -32.29 34.94
C SER A 412 46.28 -32.08 33.54
N ASN A 413 46.11 -30.95 32.96
CA ASN A 413 47.11 -29.90 32.77
C ASN A 413 46.59 -28.70 31.92
N ASP A 414 46.85 -27.56 32.46
CA ASP A 414 47.00 -26.20 31.95
C ASP A 414 46.96 -25.98 30.42
N HIS A 415 46.05 -25.10 30.01
CA HIS A 415 46.45 -23.86 29.31
C HIS A 415 45.35 -22.80 29.43
N ALA A 416 45.76 -21.67 29.99
CA ALA A 416 44.94 -20.49 30.18
C ALA A 416 44.51 -19.89 28.83
N SER A 417 43.19 -19.79 28.65
CA SER A 417 42.58 -18.81 27.78
C SER A 417 41.37 -18.24 28.53
N SER A 418 41.45 -16.95 28.80
CA SER A 418 40.44 -16.18 29.52
C SER A 418 39.17 -16.10 28.67
N GLU A 419 38.25 -17.02 28.85
CA GLU A 419 36.86 -16.88 28.47
C GLU A 419 36.03 -16.40 29.66
N SER A 420 35.48 -15.19 29.51
CA SER A 420 34.44 -14.69 30.40
C SER A 420 33.24 -15.66 30.39
N PRO A 421 32.63 -15.97 31.54
CA PRO A 421 31.50 -16.89 31.55
C PRO A 421 30.34 -16.35 30.76
N ALA A 422 29.80 -17.15 29.84
CA ALA A 422 28.60 -16.83 29.07
C ALA A 422 27.43 -16.55 30.03
N PRO A 423 26.69 -15.46 29.86
CA PRO A 423 25.56 -15.14 30.72
C PRO A 423 24.46 -16.19 30.55
N THR A 424 24.06 -16.82 31.64
CA THR A 424 22.97 -17.80 31.67
C THR A 424 21.67 -17.13 32.12
N GLY A 425 20.56 -17.44 31.49
CA GLY A 425 19.24 -16.95 31.87
C GLY A 425 18.76 -15.69 31.12
N LEU A 426 17.95 -14.87 31.78
CA LEU A 426 17.29 -13.68 31.21
C LEU A 426 18.29 -12.66 30.62
N ALA A 427 19.45 -12.52 31.23
CA ALA A 427 20.51 -11.63 30.75
C ALA A 427 21.08 -12.05 29.40
N ALA A 428 21.21 -13.36 29.14
CA ALA A 428 21.64 -13.88 27.86
C ALA A 428 20.59 -13.60 26.74
N LEU A 429 19.31 -13.77 27.07
CA LEU A 429 18.22 -13.47 26.12
C LEU A 429 18.12 -11.98 25.79
N ILE A 430 18.36 -11.11 26.77
CA ILE A 430 18.40 -9.65 26.56
C ILE A 430 19.58 -9.28 25.65
N ALA A 431 20.77 -9.81 25.92
CA ALA A 431 21.95 -9.54 25.09
C ALA A 431 21.77 -10.06 23.63
N GLU A 432 21.15 -11.23 23.47
CA GLU A 432 20.83 -11.78 22.14
C GLU A 432 19.78 -10.93 21.42
N ALA A 433 18.75 -10.43 22.10
CA ALA A 433 17.75 -9.53 21.55
C ALA A 433 18.35 -8.18 21.15
N GLU A 434 19.27 -7.62 21.94
CA GLU A 434 19.99 -6.39 21.62
C GLU A 434 20.90 -6.57 20.39
N ALA A 435 21.65 -7.67 20.32
CA ALA A 435 22.49 -7.99 19.18
C ALA A 435 21.66 -8.19 17.89
N LEU A 436 20.50 -8.84 17.98
CA LEU A 436 19.57 -9.00 16.87
C LEU A 436 19.01 -7.64 16.43
N HIS A 437 18.68 -6.78 17.36
CA HIS A 437 18.18 -5.43 17.08
C HIS A 437 19.24 -4.57 16.36
N GLU A 438 20.48 -4.64 16.80
CA GLU A 438 21.60 -3.95 16.16
C GLU A 438 21.87 -4.49 14.73
N ALA A 439 21.87 -5.82 14.55
CA ALA A 439 22.02 -6.48 13.24
C ALA A 439 20.90 -6.09 12.28
N LEU A 440 19.64 -6.03 12.72
CA LEU A 440 18.51 -5.56 11.94
C LEU A 440 18.66 -4.07 11.57
N GLY A 441 19.14 -3.24 12.47
CA GLY A 441 19.47 -1.83 12.22
C GLY A 441 20.52 -1.67 11.11
N ALA A 442 21.60 -2.43 11.20
CA ALA A 442 22.67 -2.44 10.21
C ALA A 442 22.20 -2.95 8.83
N ALA A 443 21.40 -4.02 8.81
CA ALA A 443 20.81 -4.57 7.60
C ALA A 443 19.87 -3.56 6.92
N ARG A 444 19.05 -2.85 7.70
CA ARG A 444 18.14 -1.80 7.20
C ARG A 444 18.92 -0.62 6.59
N ALA A 445 20.01 -0.19 7.24
CA ALA A 445 20.87 0.86 6.72
C ALA A 445 21.59 0.44 5.42
N ARG A 446 22.03 -0.82 5.33
CA ARG A 446 22.65 -1.39 4.12
C ARG A 446 21.64 -1.48 2.98
N SER A 447 20.44 -1.95 3.22
CA SER A 447 19.35 -1.97 2.26
C SER A 447 19.01 -0.57 1.74
N GLY A 448 18.92 0.43 2.61
CA GLY A 448 18.72 1.83 2.21
C GLY A 448 19.79 2.35 1.26
N ARG A 449 21.07 2.08 1.54
CA ARG A 449 22.20 2.45 0.66
C ARG A 449 22.12 1.76 -0.71
N LEU A 450 21.78 0.48 -0.76
CA LEU A 450 21.61 -0.27 -2.00
C LEU A 450 20.49 0.29 -2.87
N VAL A 451 19.32 0.61 -2.25
CA VAL A 451 18.19 1.23 -2.97
C VAL A 451 18.60 2.58 -3.59
N VAL A 452 19.34 3.41 -2.86
CA VAL A 452 19.86 4.69 -3.39
C VAL A 452 20.84 4.47 -4.55
N ALA A 453 21.74 3.49 -4.43
CA ALA A 453 22.70 3.14 -5.48
C ALA A 453 22.00 2.64 -6.75
N LEU A 454 21.02 1.74 -6.61
CA LEU A 454 20.21 1.22 -7.72
C LEU A 454 19.40 2.32 -8.42
N ARG A 455 18.80 3.24 -7.66
CA ARG A 455 18.10 4.40 -8.23
C ARG A 455 19.05 5.31 -9.03
N LYS A 456 20.27 5.50 -8.54
CA LYS A 456 21.30 6.28 -9.24
C LYS A 456 21.74 5.59 -10.55
N GLN A 457 21.88 4.28 -10.53
CA GLN A 457 22.22 3.48 -11.71
C GLN A 457 21.09 3.52 -12.76
N LYS A 458 19.84 3.31 -12.34
CA LYS A 458 18.68 3.40 -13.22
C LYS A 458 18.55 4.78 -13.90
N ARG A 459 18.87 5.86 -13.17
CA ARG A 459 18.91 7.22 -13.77
C ARG A 459 20.02 7.36 -14.82
N ARG A 460 21.20 6.78 -14.58
CA ARG A 460 22.32 6.78 -15.55
C ARG A 460 21.96 6.00 -16.81
N GLU A 461 21.35 4.83 -16.68
CA GLU A 461 20.91 4.01 -17.82
C GLU A 461 19.84 4.73 -18.64
N LYS A 462 18.88 5.39 -17.99
CA LYS A 462 17.85 6.20 -18.67
C LYS A 462 18.46 7.38 -19.43
N LEU A 463 19.48 8.03 -18.86
CA LEU A 463 20.20 9.13 -19.51
C LEU A 463 20.99 8.63 -20.72
N MET A 464 21.69 7.49 -20.60
CA MET A 464 22.42 6.88 -21.72
C MET A 464 21.48 6.41 -22.83
N ALA A 465 20.33 5.82 -22.48
CA ALA A 465 19.32 5.44 -23.49
C ALA A 465 18.74 6.65 -24.22
N SER A 466 18.52 7.76 -23.51
CA SER A 466 18.07 9.03 -24.11
C SER A 466 19.12 9.65 -25.04
N THR A 467 20.38 9.67 -24.63
CA THR A 467 21.48 10.18 -25.48
C THR A 467 21.72 9.31 -26.71
N LEU A 468 21.64 7.99 -26.58
CA LEU A 468 21.74 7.07 -27.74
C LEU A 468 20.57 7.24 -28.70
N ALA A 469 19.35 7.48 -28.20
CA ALA A 469 18.18 7.76 -29.05
C ALA A 469 18.35 9.08 -29.82
N SER A 470 18.85 10.13 -29.16
CA SER A 470 19.13 11.42 -29.81
C SER A 470 20.26 11.32 -30.85
N LEU A 471 21.32 10.55 -30.59
CA LEU A 471 22.41 10.31 -31.53
C LEU A 471 21.94 9.49 -32.75
N ARG A 472 21.04 8.53 -32.57
CA ARG A 472 20.42 7.80 -33.70
C ARG A 472 19.54 8.69 -34.55
N GLN A 473 18.85 9.64 -33.95
CA GLN A 473 17.98 10.59 -34.67
C GLN A 473 18.83 11.60 -35.48
N LEU A 474 19.97 12.06 -34.98
CA LEU A 474 20.92 12.90 -35.70
C LEU A 474 21.58 12.16 -36.89
N ARG A 475 21.94 10.87 -36.71
CA ARG A 475 22.51 10.07 -37.82
C ARG A 475 21.53 9.75 -38.93
N LEU A 476 20.22 9.78 -38.67
CA LEU A 476 19.19 9.58 -39.72
C LEU A 476 18.91 10.87 -40.48
N GLN A 477 19.24 12.03 -39.96
CA GLN A 477 19.15 13.31 -40.68
C GLN A 477 20.32 13.54 -41.63
N ASP A 478 21.53 13.08 -41.29
CA ASP A 478 22.73 13.18 -42.12
C ASP A 478 22.75 12.19 -43.31
N VAL A 479 21.82 11.26 -43.41
CA VAL A 479 21.69 10.27 -44.52
C VAL A 479 20.56 10.65 -45.48
N ALA A 480 19.78 11.72 -45.18
CA ALA A 480 18.64 12.18 -45.97
C ALA A 480 18.90 13.51 -46.75
N GLU A 481 20.15 14.03 -46.71
CA GLU A 481 20.71 15.03 -47.66
C GLU A 481 21.65 14.32 -48.65
#